data_99d0f026ba98b5b13219ba826893f41d
#
_entry.id   99d0f026ba98b5b13219ba826893f41d
#
_cell.length_a   1.000
_cell.length_b   1.000
_cell.length_c   1.000
_cell.angle_alpha   90.00
_cell.angle_beta   90.00
_cell.angle_gamma   90.00
#
_symmetry.space_group_name_H-M   'P 1'
#
loop_
_entity.id
_entity.type
_entity.pdbx_description
1 polymer ?
#
loop_
_entity_poly.entity_id
_entity_poly.type
_entity_poly.pdbx_seq_one_letter_code
_entity_poly.pdbx_strand_id
1 'polypeptide(L)'
;MGFVGSDTIVTTCHMIPNGTLYDFGILESRMHMTWMRTVCGRLKSDYRYSRDLCNNTFPWPKVTEAQHEVIENLAGNVLIAREMHPDMTLADLYDPDMMPDDLRKAHTELDVAVETLYRKRPFKSDEDRLHHLFERYEKLVKGEDSAELYDKD
;
A
#
# COMPACT_ATOMS: atom_id res chain seq x y z
N MET A 1 -9.40 -0.98 -2.65
CA MET A 1 -8.87 -1.71 -3.83
C MET A 1 -9.46 -3.12 -3.88
N GLY A 2 -9.51 -3.78 -5.03
CA GLY A 2 -10.05 -5.15 -5.17
C GLY A 2 -9.65 -5.75 -6.51
N PHE A 3 -9.90 -7.04 -6.65
CA PHE A 3 -9.66 -7.79 -7.89
C PHE A 3 -10.95 -7.89 -8.70
N VAL A 4 -10.83 -7.87 -10.03
CA VAL A 4 -11.94 -8.03 -10.97
C VAL A 4 -11.56 -9.05 -12.03
N GLY A 5 -12.56 -9.72 -12.61
CA GLY A 5 -12.34 -10.69 -13.69
C GLY A 5 -11.76 -10.03 -14.95
N SER A 6 -11.05 -10.80 -15.76
CA SER A 6 -10.42 -10.35 -17.00
C SER A 6 -11.40 -9.84 -18.07
N ASP A 7 -12.69 -10.16 -17.93
CA ASP A 7 -13.79 -9.76 -18.78
C ASP A 7 -14.51 -8.48 -18.29
N THR A 8 -14.05 -7.91 -17.17
CA THR A 8 -14.67 -6.71 -16.59
C THR A 8 -14.23 -5.46 -17.33
N ILE A 9 -15.19 -4.65 -17.79
CA ILE A 9 -14.93 -3.34 -18.38
C ILE A 9 -14.81 -2.30 -17.26
N VAL A 10 -13.64 -1.70 -17.13
CA VAL A 10 -13.36 -0.66 -16.14
C VAL A 10 -13.34 0.71 -16.82
N THR A 11 -14.25 1.59 -16.46
CA THR A 11 -14.40 2.91 -17.10
C THR A 11 -13.90 4.08 -16.27
N THR A 12 -13.95 3.97 -14.94
CA THR A 12 -13.65 5.09 -14.01
C THR A 12 -12.55 4.78 -13.00
N CYS A 13 -12.04 3.57 -12.97
CA CYS A 13 -11.00 3.13 -12.05
C CYS A 13 -9.67 2.92 -12.77
N HIS A 14 -8.57 3.06 -12.04
CA HIS A 14 -7.26 2.62 -12.52
C HIS A 14 -7.13 1.10 -12.36
N MET A 15 -6.61 0.45 -13.38
CA MET A 15 -6.39 -1.00 -13.38
C MET A 15 -4.88 -1.30 -13.46
N ILE A 16 -4.46 -2.27 -12.67
CA ILE A 16 -3.11 -2.84 -12.74
C ILE A 16 -3.25 -4.20 -13.41
N PRO A 17 -2.85 -4.33 -14.67
CA PRO A 17 -2.90 -5.62 -15.36
C PRO A 17 -2.00 -6.64 -14.66
N ASN A 18 -2.50 -7.86 -14.48
CA ASN A 18 -1.80 -8.95 -13.80
C ASN A 18 -1.35 -8.63 -12.35
N GLY A 19 -2.04 -7.68 -11.68
CA GLY A 19 -1.75 -7.34 -10.29
C GLY A 19 -1.85 -8.56 -9.38
N THR A 20 -0.87 -8.72 -8.49
CA THR A 20 -0.75 -9.82 -7.53
C THR A 20 -1.30 -9.42 -6.16
N LEU A 21 -1.38 -10.38 -5.24
CA LEU A 21 -1.68 -10.09 -3.83
C LEU A 21 -0.57 -9.23 -3.19
N TYR A 22 0.68 -9.38 -3.64
CA TYR A 22 1.78 -8.51 -3.22
C TYR A 22 1.52 -7.05 -3.60
N ASP A 23 1.18 -6.78 -4.87
CA ASP A 23 0.87 -5.42 -5.32
C ASP A 23 -0.29 -4.83 -4.53
N PHE A 24 -1.35 -5.64 -4.31
CA PHE A 24 -2.47 -5.24 -3.47
C PHE A 24 -2.02 -4.88 -2.05
N GLY A 25 -1.19 -5.72 -1.42
CA GLY A 25 -0.68 -5.50 -0.07
C GLY A 25 0.14 -4.21 0.06
N ILE A 26 1.05 -3.95 -0.88
CA ILE A 26 1.83 -2.71 -0.90
C ILE A 26 0.93 -1.49 -1.07
N LEU A 27 -0.01 -1.53 -2.02
CA LEU A 27 -0.88 -0.38 -2.35
C LEU A 27 -1.95 -0.09 -1.29
N GLU A 28 -2.38 -1.09 -0.51
CA GLU A 28 -3.29 -0.90 0.63
C GLU A 28 -2.56 -0.46 1.91
N SER A 29 -1.22 -0.54 1.93
CA SER A 29 -0.43 -0.24 3.12
C SER A 29 -0.40 1.25 3.48
N ARG A 30 -0.15 1.52 4.75
CA ARG A 30 0.05 2.87 5.27
C ARG A 30 1.22 3.61 4.60
N MET A 31 2.26 2.89 4.17
CA MET A 31 3.38 3.48 3.42
C MET A 31 2.88 4.11 2.11
N HIS A 32 2.14 3.36 1.30
CA HIS A 32 1.60 3.87 0.04
C HIS A 32 0.52 4.95 0.28
N MET A 33 -0.34 4.77 1.26
CA MET A 33 -1.37 5.76 1.61
C MET A 33 -0.76 7.10 2.04
N THR A 34 0.34 7.08 2.79
CA THR A 34 1.08 8.30 3.19
C THR A 34 1.65 9.01 1.96
N TRP A 35 2.26 8.27 1.04
CA TRP A 35 2.75 8.79 -0.24
C TRP A 35 1.61 9.40 -1.06
N MET A 36 0.56 8.62 -1.30
CA MET A 36 -0.61 9.04 -2.08
C MET A 36 -1.24 10.33 -1.55
N ARG A 37 -1.42 10.44 -0.24
CA ARG A 37 -1.99 11.66 0.40
C ARG A 37 -1.15 12.91 0.17
N THR A 38 0.14 12.75 -0.06
CA THR A 38 1.09 13.85 -0.23
C THR A 38 1.28 14.23 -1.70
N VAL A 39 1.45 13.25 -2.60
CA VAL A 39 1.81 13.52 -3.99
C VAL A 39 0.61 13.62 -4.93
N CYS A 40 -0.52 13.00 -4.56
CA CYS A 40 -1.73 13.09 -5.38
C CYS A 40 -2.46 14.41 -5.16
N GLY A 41 -3.05 14.92 -6.25
CA GLY A 41 -3.94 16.07 -6.21
C GLY A 41 -5.23 15.78 -5.44
N ARG A 42 -5.95 16.85 -5.11
CA ARG A 42 -7.29 16.78 -4.54
C ARG A 42 -8.33 17.31 -5.54
N LEU A 43 -9.50 16.68 -5.55
CA LEU A 43 -10.68 17.19 -6.20
C LEU A 43 -11.70 17.53 -5.10
N LYS A 44 -11.89 18.81 -4.79
CA LYS A 44 -12.60 19.29 -3.60
C LYS A 44 -11.90 18.76 -2.32
N SER A 45 -12.61 18.00 -1.47
CA SER A 45 -12.08 17.38 -0.25
C SER A 45 -11.44 16.01 -0.49
N ASP A 46 -11.71 15.36 -1.64
CA ASP A 46 -11.33 13.98 -1.90
C ASP A 46 -9.98 13.89 -2.60
N TYR A 47 -9.24 12.82 -2.31
CA TYR A 47 -7.99 12.52 -3.02
C TYR A 47 -8.28 12.01 -4.43
N ARG A 48 -7.62 12.62 -5.41
CA ARG A 48 -7.65 12.14 -6.78
C ARG A 48 -6.42 11.29 -7.04
N TYR A 49 -6.59 9.96 -6.97
CA TYR A 49 -5.50 9.05 -7.30
C TYR A 49 -5.02 9.28 -8.74
N SER A 50 -3.73 9.44 -8.93
CA SER A 50 -3.10 9.57 -10.24
C SER A 50 -2.07 8.45 -10.38
N ARG A 51 -2.23 7.61 -11.40
CA ARG A 51 -1.26 6.56 -11.71
C ARG A 51 0.15 7.13 -11.88
N ASP A 52 0.27 8.21 -12.61
CA ASP A 52 1.57 8.79 -12.97
C ASP A 52 2.26 9.46 -11.76
N LEU A 53 1.48 10.07 -10.87
CA LEU A 53 2.01 10.72 -9.68
C LEU A 53 2.10 9.81 -8.46
N CYS A 54 1.19 8.87 -8.30
CA CYS A 54 1.16 8.03 -7.11
C CYS A 54 1.89 6.70 -7.32
N ASN A 55 1.49 5.94 -8.34
CA ASN A 55 2.04 4.59 -8.53
C ASN A 55 3.44 4.62 -9.18
N ASN A 56 3.63 5.44 -10.23
CA ASN A 56 4.87 5.44 -10.99
C ASN A 56 6.04 6.14 -10.26
N THR A 57 5.74 7.00 -9.27
CA THR A 57 6.76 7.67 -8.47
C THR A 57 6.95 7.04 -7.09
N PHE A 58 6.08 6.11 -6.70
CA PHE A 58 6.22 5.43 -5.43
C PHE A 58 7.51 4.60 -5.37
N PRO A 59 8.35 4.78 -4.36
CA PRO A 59 9.58 4.03 -4.23
C PRO A 59 9.31 2.62 -3.68
N TRP A 60 8.94 1.71 -4.58
CA TRP A 60 8.65 0.31 -4.26
C TRP A 60 9.80 -0.35 -3.49
N PRO A 61 9.51 -1.16 -2.47
CA PRO A 61 10.55 -1.86 -1.72
C PRO A 61 11.16 -2.98 -2.58
N LYS A 62 12.47 -3.20 -2.43
CA LYS A 62 13.12 -4.40 -2.94
C LYS A 62 12.93 -5.51 -1.93
N VAL A 63 12.45 -6.66 -2.38
CA VAL A 63 12.07 -7.78 -1.51
C VAL A 63 12.73 -9.08 -1.95
N THR A 64 12.97 -9.96 -0.99
CA THR A 64 13.27 -11.37 -1.23
C THR A 64 11.99 -12.15 -1.49
N GLU A 65 12.10 -13.35 -2.07
CA GLU A 65 10.95 -14.23 -2.29
C GLU A 65 10.17 -14.51 -1.00
N ALA A 66 10.88 -14.78 0.09
CA ALA A 66 10.26 -15.02 1.40
C ALA A 66 9.49 -13.79 1.92
N GLN A 67 10.01 -12.57 1.71
CA GLN A 67 9.29 -11.34 2.07
C GLN A 67 8.07 -11.11 1.19
N HIS A 68 8.18 -11.40 -0.10
CA HIS A 68 7.06 -11.31 -1.05
C HIS A 68 5.91 -12.22 -0.60
N GLU A 69 6.20 -13.50 -0.30
CA GLU A 69 5.22 -14.47 0.18
C GLU A 69 4.54 -14.03 1.50
N VAL A 70 5.29 -13.45 2.43
CA VAL A 70 4.73 -12.91 3.68
C VAL A 70 3.70 -11.81 3.39
N ILE A 71 4.02 -10.86 2.50
CA ILE A 71 3.09 -9.78 2.13
C ILE A 71 1.86 -10.33 1.42
N GLU A 72 2.01 -11.30 0.51
CA GLU A 72 0.87 -11.92 -0.17
C GLU A 72 -0.09 -12.61 0.82
N ASN A 73 0.45 -13.34 1.80
CA ASN A 73 -0.35 -14.00 2.83
C ASN A 73 -1.11 -12.97 3.69
N LEU A 74 -0.47 -11.89 4.12
CA LEU A 74 -1.11 -10.84 4.92
C LEU A 74 -2.14 -10.05 4.09
N ALA A 75 -1.87 -9.80 2.82
CA ALA A 75 -2.82 -9.21 1.89
C ALA A 75 -4.06 -10.09 1.69
N GLY A 76 -3.86 -11.41 1.58
CA GLY A 76 -4.93 -12.40 1.57
C GLY A 76 -5.80 -12.35 2.83
N ASN A 77 -5.19 -12.20 4.01
CA ASN A 77 -5.92 -12.06 5.27
C ASN A 77 -6.82 -10.82 5.31
N VAL A 78 -6.39 -9.70 4.70
CA VAL A 78 -7.25 -8.51 4.56
C VAL A 78 -8.47 -8.80 3.70
N LEU A 79 -8.33 -9.53 2.59
CA LEU A 79 -9.46 -9.91 1.74
C LEU A 79 -10.41 -10.87 2.46
N ILE A 80 -9.87 -11.87 3.16
CA ILE A 80 -10.67 -12.81 3.97
C ILE A 80 -11.46 -12.03 5.04
N ALA A 81 -10.81 -11.11 5.75
CA ALA A 81 -11.49 -10.30 6.76
C ALA A 81 -12.64 -9.47 6.16
N ARG A 82 -12.50 -8.92 4.94
CA ARG A 82 -13.61 -8.24 4.24
C ARG A 82 -14.77 -9.20 3.94
N GLU A 83 -14.47 -10.41 3.49
CA GLU A 83 -15.48 -11.42 3.13
C GLU A 83 -16.26 -11.96 4.35
N MET A 84 -15.70 -11.86 5.54
CA MET A 84 -16.40 -12.23 6.79
C MET A 84 -17.58 -11.29 7.14
N HIS A 85 -17.69 -10.15 6.47
CA HIS A 85 -18.74 -9.15 6.69
C HIS A 85 -19.58 -8.89 5.42
N PRO A 86 -20.31 -9.89 4.89
CA PRO A 86 -21.00 -9.80 3.61
C PRO A 86 -22.14 -8.79 3.57
N ASP A 87 -22.67 -8.40 4.74
CA ASP A 87 -23.76 -7.43 4.86
C ASP A 87 -23.27 -5.97 4.92
N MET A 88 -21.95 -5.74 4.95
CA MET A 88 -21.35 -4.42 4.98
C MET A 88 -20.83 -4.02 3.59
N THR A 89 -21.07 -2.78 3.21
CA THR A 89 -20.43 -2.20 2.00
C THR A 89 -18.95 -1.90 2.27
N LEU A 90 -18.15 -1.72 1.21
CA LEU A 90 -16.75 -1.27 1.39
C LEU A 90 -16.67 0.08 2.09
N ALA A 91 -17.67 0.95 1.92
CA ALA A 91 -17.72 2.23 2.63
C ALA A 91 -17.90 2.02 4.14
N ASP A 92 -18.78 1.11 4.54
CA ASP A 92 -19.01 0.78 5.96
C ASP A 92 -17.79 0.09 6.57
N LEU A 93 -17.17 -0.87 5.84
CA LEU A 93 -15.97 -1.56 6.28
C LEU A 93 -14.78 -0.64 6.56
N TYR A 94 -14.70 0.50 5.86
CA TYR A 94 -13.61 1.47 6.00
C TYR A 94 -14.04 2.78 6.66
N ASP A 95 -15.26 2.83 7.22
CA ASP A 95 -15.67 3.91 8.10
C ASP A 95 -14.91 3.79 9.44
N PRO A 96 -14.25 4.84 9.92
CA PRO A 96 -13.46 4.78 11.17
C PRO A 96 -14.24 4.29 12.39
N ASP A 97 -15.55 4.58 12.43
CA ASP A 97 -16.42 4.24 13.56
C ASP A 97 -17.06 2.84 13.41
N MET A 98 -17.11 2.29 12.20
CA MET A 98 -17.78 1.01 11.90
C MET A 98 -16.82 -0.12 11.51
N MET A 99 -15.55 0.18 11.21
CA MET A 99 -14.58 -0.80 10.76
C MET A 99 -14.42 -1.96 11.75
N PRO A 100 -14.66 -3.22 11.32
CA PRO A 100 -14.54 -4.39 12.17
C PRO A 100 -13.12 -4.57 12.73
N ASP A 101 -13.02 -5.10 13.95
CA ASP A 101 -11.74 -5.26 14.64
C ASP A 101 -10.82 -6.27 13.95
N ASP A 102 -11.36 -7.33 13.36
CA ASP A 102 -10.61 -8.34 12.59
C ASP A 102 -10.00 -7.72 11.34
N LEU A 103 -10.76 -6.89 10.60
CA LEU A 103 -10.26 -6.16 9.45
C LEU A 103 -9.19 -5.13 9.85
N ARG A 104 -9.43 -4.39 10.94
CA ARG A 104 -8.45 -3.43 11.50
C ARG A 104 -7.15 -4.13 11.89
N LYS A 105 -7.24 -5.31 12.50
CA LYS A 105 -6.10 -6.12 12.87
C LYS A 105 -5.33 -6.60 11.65
N ALA A 106 -6.03 -7.14 10.63
CA ALA A 106 -5.40 -7.59 9.39
C ALA A 106 -4.61 -6.46 8.69
N HIS A 107 -5.17 -5.25 8.62
CA HIS A 107 -4.46 -4.08 8.10
C HIS A 107 -3.25 -3.70 8.95
N THR A 108 -3.35 -3.76 10.27
CA THR A 108 -2.22 -3.43 11.16
C THR A 108 -1.06 -4.40 10.97
N GLU A 109 -1.34 -5.70 10.84
CA GLU A 109 -0.32 -6.73 10.58
C GLU A 109 0.35 -6.52 9.22
N LEU A 110 -0.43 -6.22 8.17
CA LEU A 110 0.07 -5.88 6.85
C LEU A 110 0.95 -4.62 6.88
N ASP A 111 0.50 -3.56 7.55
CA ASP A 111 1.24 -2.30 7.67
C ASP A 111 2.61 -2.50 8.31
N VAL A 112 2.66 -3.23 9.45
CA VAL A 112 3.92 -3.55 10.13
C VAL A 112 4.86 -4.34 9.23
N ALA A 113 4.36 -5.35 8.53
CA ALA A 113 5.17 -6.16 7.62
C ALA A 113 5.72 -5.32 6.45
N VAL A 114 4.89 -4.50 5.82
CA VAL A 114 5.33 -3.60 4.73
C VAL A 114 6.36 -2.60 5.23
N GLU A 115 6.19 -2.00 6.40
CA GLU A 115 7.16 -1.07 6.97
C GLU A 115 8.55 -1.70 7.16
N THR A 116 8.60 -2.99 7.56
CA THR A 116 9.88 -3.70 7.72
C THR A 116 10.64 -3.92 6.41
N LEU A 117 9.97 -3.84 5.26
CA LEU A 117 10.62 -3.89 3.94
C LEU A 117 11.44 -2.63 3.64
N TYR A 118 11.12 -1.53 4.30
CA TYR A 118 11.82 -0.25 4.13
C TYR A 118 12.93 -0.05 5.14
N ARG A 119 12.69 -0.38 6.42
CA ARG A 119 13.69 -0.35 7.50
C ARG A 119 13.26 -1.21 8.69
N LYS A 120 14.24 -1.71 9.46
CA LYS A 120 13.99 -2.54 10.66
C LYS A 120 13.34 -1.76 11.81
N ARG A 121 13.73 -0.48 11.98
CA ARG A 121 13.23 0.39 13.04
C ARG A 121 11.81 0.86 12.70
N PRO A 122 10.82 0.70 13.59
CA PRO A 122 9.46 1.17 13.35
C PRO A 122 9.39 2.66 13.03
N PHE A 123 8.48 3.04 12.15
CA PHE A 123 8.19 4.44 11.88
C PHE A 123 7.36 5.05 13.01
N LYS A 124 7.69 6.28 13.40
CA LYS A 124 7.06 6.98 14.51
C LYS A 124 5.78 7.73 14.10
N SER A 125 5.74 8.21 12.86
CA SER A 125 4.64 9.01 12.33
C SER A 125 4.57 8.93 10.81
N ASP A 126 3.52 9.51 10.21
CA ASP A 126 3.39 9.60 8.75
C ASP A 126 4.45 10.55 8.16
N GLU A 127 4.89 11.58 8.89
CA GLU A 127 5.99 12.45 8.48
C GLU A 127 7.31 11.68 8.40
N ASP A 128 7.58 10.79 9.35
CA ASP A 128 8.77 9.94 9.38
C ASP A 128 8.77 8.96 8.19
N ARG A 129 7.59 8.39 7.83
CA ARG A 129 7.40 7.56 6.63
C ARG A 129 7.67 8.36 5.36
N LEU A 130 7.07 9.54 5.29
CA LEU A 130 7.18 10.41 4.14
C LEU A 130 8.62 10.85 3.88
N HIS A 131 9.33 11.26 4.94
CA HIS A 131 10.74 11.63 4.86
C HIS A 131 11.57 10.49 4.26
N HIS A 132 11.40 9.28 4.79
CA HIS A 132 12.10 8.09 4.29
C HIS A 132 11.74 7.77 2.83
N LEU A 133 10.46 7.89 2.45
CA LEU A 133 10.01 7.66 1.07
C LEU A 133 10.62 8.68 0.09
N PHE A 134 10.71 9.96 0.47
CA PHE A 134 11.35 10.98 -0.37
C PHE A 134 12.85 10.75 -0.52
N GLU A 135 13.56 10.37 0.53
CA GLU A 135 14.97 10.00 0.44
C GLU A 135 15.20 8.85 -0.56
N ARG A 136 14.33 7.83 -0.52
CA ARG A 136 14.38 6.73 -1.50
C ARG A 136 14.05 7.18 -2.92
N TYR A 137 13.02 7.99 -3.07
CA TYR A 137 12.62 8.55 -4.37
C TYR A 137 13.76 9.37 -5.00
N GLU A 138 14.41 10.23 -4.21
CA GLU A 138 15.56 11.01 -4.70
C GLU A 138 16.71 10.12 -5.20
N LYS A 139 17.01 9.04 -4.49
CA LYS A 139 18.04 8.07 -4.91
C LYS A 139 17.64 7.36 -6.22
N LEU A 140 16.37 6.97 -6.35
CA LEU A 140 15.85 6.39 -7.61
C LEU A 140 16.00 7.36 -8.79
N VAL A 141 15.63 8.63 -8.60
CA VAL A 141 15.72 9.66 -9.65
C VAL A 141 17.17 9.95 -10.04
N LYS A 142 18.11 9.91 -9.10
CA LYS A 142 19.54 10.10 -9.35
C LYS A 142 20.23 8.88 -9.96
N GLY A 143 19.52 7.77 -10.10
CA GLY A 143 20.10 6.49 -10.57
C GLY A 143 21.04 5.85 -9.55
N GLU A 144 21.01 6.32 -8.29
CA GLU A 144 21.81 5.81 -7.17
C GLU A 144 21.14 4.56 -6.54
N ASP A 145 20.34 3.83 -7.30
CA ASP A 145 19.62 2.63 -6.87
C ASP A 145 20.58 1.44 -6.74
N SER A 146 21.62 1.62 -5.95
CA SER A 146 22.53 0.57 -5.55
C SER A 146 21.98 -0.22 -4.38
N ALA A 147 22.35 -1.50 -4.31
CA ALA A 147 21.94 -2.52 -3.34
C ALA A 147 22.21 -2.19 -1.84
N GLU A 148 22.64 -0.97 -1.53
CA GLU A 148 23.03 -0.52 -0.19
C GLU A 148 21.89 0.12 0.63
N LEU A 149 20.65 0.11 0.12
CA LEU A 149 19.49 0.68 0.82
C LEU A 149 18.90 -0.23 1.90
N TYR A 150 19.47 -1.40 2.12
CA TYR A 150 19.22 -2.16 3.33
C TYR A 150 20.11 -1.60 4.43
N ASP A 151 19.47 -0.84 5.31
CA ASP A 151 20.07 -0.20 6.48
C ASP A 151 21.14 -1.04 7.17
N LYS A 152 22.30 -0.42 7.34
CA LYS A 152 23.35 -0.87 8.26
C LYS A 152 23.10 -0.28 9.66
N ASP A 153 21.90 -0.46 10.22
CA ASP A 153 21.63 -0.16 11.62
C ASP A 153 21.12 -1.39 12.37
#